data_691f49938433bf953572316df2072b78
#
_entry.id   691f49938433bf953572316df2072b78
#
_cell.length_a   1.000
_cell.length_b   1.000
_cell.length_c   1.000
_cell.angle_alpha   90.00
_cell.angle_beta   90.00
_cell.angle_gamma   90.00
#
_symmetry.space_group_name_H-M   'P 1'
#
loop_
_entity.id
_entity.type
_entity.pdbx_description
1 polymer ?
#
loop_
_entity_poly.entity_id
_entity_poly.type
_entity_poly.pdbx_seq_one_letter_code
_entity_poly.pdbx_strand_id
1 'polypeptide(L)'
;MADIRPFLCIRPREDEAAEIAALPYDVYNREEAKKAVEGHDKSFLRIDRAETQFDDSIDTYAPEVYKKAHDMLWDMVAEGDFVKEEKPCYYIYELTMDGRVQTGITACASIDDYQNQVIKKHENTRADKEQDRINHVNICDAQTGPIFLAYRSNDVINAVVEKVKKTAPLYDFVAEDGIGHRVYRIAEAEDITAIEEAFAKIKEIYIADGHHRAASAVKVGLMRRAEHPDYDGTEEFNYFLSVLFPDDQLMIMDYNRVVKDLNGMTEEEFLGKMNDLFEVGTPQKEAVHPTEKGSFSMYLGDNWYACRMKEADLSSDPVDGLDVSILQNVLLHPVLGIEDPKTDKRIDFVGGIRGLEELERRVHSDCKVAFAMYPTSIGELFAVADAGRLMPPKSTWFEPKLRSGLFIHALS
;
A
#
# COMPACT_ATOMS: atom_id res chain seq x y z
N MET A 1 22.25 -2.82 -7.58
CA MET A 1 22.49 -2.65 -6.15
C MET A 1 21.71 -1.41 -5.73
N ALA A 2 21.02 -1.48 -4.62
CA ALA A 2 20.04 -0.44 -4.28
C ALA A 2 20.72 0.86 -3.82
N ASP A 3 20.29 2.00 -4.38
CA ASP A 3 20.70 3.35 -3.98
C ASP A 3 19.57 3.96 -3.11
N ILE A 4 19.78 3.87 -1.80
CA ILE A 4 18.84 4.34 -0.77
C ILE A 4 19.57 5.38 0.07
N ARG A 5 19.06 6.61 0.12
CA ARG A 5 19.74 7.76 0.72
C ARG A 5 18.97 8.39 1.88
N PRO A 6 19.70 8.97 2.85
CA PRO A 6 19.11 9.89 3.81
C PRO A 6 18.66 11.17 3.08
N PHE A 7 17.71 11.92 3.64
CA PHE A 7 17.17 13.10 2.97
C PHE A 7 16.91 14.24 3.95
N LEU A 8 16.78 15.45 3.41
CA LEU A 8 16.39 16.66 4.14
C LEU A 8 14.88 16.67 4.35
N CYS A 9 14.42 15.95 5.37
CA CYS A 9 13.00 15.80 5.64
C CYS A 9 12.36 17.10 6.08
N ILE A 10 11.19 17.40 5.51
CA ILE A 10 10.23 18.33 6.09
C ILE A 10 9.23 17.48 6.87
N ARG A 11 9.05 17.76 8.15
CA ARG A 11 8.26 16.95 9.08
C ARG A 11 7.46 17.80 10.05
N PRO A 12 6.33 17.30 10.60
CA PRO A 12 5.57 18.02 11.61
C PRO A 12 6.41 18.38 12.83
N ARG A 13 5.99 19.40 13.55
CA ARG A 13 6.43 19.59 14.93
C ARG A 13 6.01 18.40 15.78
N GLU A 14 6.76 18.12 16.86
CA GLU A 14 6.50 16.95 17.71
C GLU A 14 5.10 16.97 18.34
N ASP A 15 4.61 18.14 18.71
CA ASP A 15 3.31 18.36 19.33
C ASP A 15 2.12 18.34 18.33
N GLU A 16 2.39 18.35 17.03
CA GLU A 16 1.37 18.40 15.97
C GLU A 16 1.32 17.13 15.09
N ALA A 17 2.29 16.24 15.24
CA ALA A 17 2.40 15.06 14.40
C ALA A 17 1.14 14.18 14.38
N ALA A 18 0.47 14.02 15.52
CA ALA A 18 -0.75 13.21 15.62
C ALA A 18 -1.95 13.87 14.91
N GLU A 19 -2.05 15.20 14.90
CA GLU A 19 -3.13 15.94 14.24
C GLU A 19 -2.92 16.02 12.73
N ILE A 20 -1.66 16.13 12.31
CA ILE A 20 -1.29 16.27 10.89
C ILE A 20 -1.36 14.91 10.16
N ALA A 21 -0.87 13.83 10.79
CA ALA A 21 -0.76 12.52 10.16
C ALA A 21 -2.11 12.00 9.64
N ALA A 22 -2.18 11.67 8.35
CA ALA A 22 -3.40 11.22 7.71
C ALA A 22 -3.23 9.87 6.99
N LEU A 23 -4.31 9.12 6.85
CA LEU A 23 -4.33 7.94 5.97
C LEU A 23 -4.05 8.35 4.52
N PRO A 24 -3.49 7.45 3.68
CA PRO A 24 -3.21 7.75 2.28
C PRO A 24 -4.47 8.19 1.51
N TYR A 25 -4.27 9.03 0.52
CA TYR A 25 -5.32 9.66 -0.29
C TYR A 25 -6.32 8.68 -0.92
N ASP A 26 -5.91 7.45 -1.19
CA ASP A 26 -6.67 6.40 -1.90
C ASP A 26 -7.53 5.52 -0.98
N VAL A 27 -7.47 5.74 0.33
CA VAL A 27 -8.31 5.05 1.32
C VAL A 27 -9.75 5.55 1.27
N TYR A 28 -9.96 6.82 0.88
CA TYR A 28 -11.26 7.49 0.92
C TYR A 28 -11.81 7.80 -0.47
N ASN A 29 -13.12 7.66 -0.65
CA ASN A 29 -13.83 8.34 -1.72
C ASN A 29 -13.98 9.84 -1.39
N ARG A 30 -14.58 10.65 -2.30
CA ARG A 30 -14.68 12.11 -2.11
C ARG A 30 -15.53 12.51 -0.89
N GLU A 31 -16.67 11.85 -0.69
CA GLU A 31 -17.57 12.14 0.44
C GLU A 31 -16.93 11.75 1.77
N GLU A 32 -16.32 10.58 1.81
CA GLU A 32 -15.58 10.10 2.98
C GLU A 32 -14.42 11.02 3.33
N ALA A 33 -13.65 11.49 2.33
CA ALA A 33 -12.54 12.41 2.54
C ALA A 33 -13.03 13.77 3.11
N LYS A 34 -14.15 14.33 2.58
CA LYS A 34 -14.76 15.56 3.13
C LYS A 34 -15.15 15.38 4.59
N LYS A 35 -15.78 14.26 4.93
CA LYS A 35 -16.16 13.97 6.30
C LYS A 35 -14.96 13.77 7.21
N ALA A 36 -13.90 13.12 6.71
CA ALA A 36 -12.68 12.85 7.48
C ALA A 36 -11.88 14.13 7.81
N VAL A 37 -12.02 15.20 7.04
CA VAL A 37 -11.34 16.49 7.32
C VAL A 37 -12.20 17.48 8.08
N GLU A 38 -13.45 17.16 8.36
CA GLU A 38 -14.36 18.06 9.08
C GLU A 38 -13.90 18.25 10.55
N GLY A 39 -13.55 19.48 10.90
CA GLY A 39 -13.01 19.80 12.23
C GLY A 39 -11.50 19.52 12.42
N HIS A 40 -10.83 19.02 11.38
CA HIS A 40 -9.39 18.71 11.39
C HIS A 40 -8.62 19.63 10.44
N ASP A 41 -8.45 20.89 10.84
CA ASP A 41 -7.89 21.95 9.98
C ASP A 41 -6.43 21.70 9.57
N LYS A 42 -5.65 20.99 10.37
CA LYS A 42 -4.26 20.63 10.09
C LYS A 42 -4.07 19.25 9.45
N SER A 43 -5.14 18.47 9.30
CA SER A 43 -5.03 17.12 8.71
C SER A 43 -4.38 17.16 7.33
N PHE A 44 -3.35 16.36 7.15
CA PHE A 44 -2.64 16.24 5.88
C PHE A 44 -3.52 15.74 4.73
N LEU A 45 -4.64 15.09 5.04
CA LEU A 45 -5.64 14.70 4.03
C LEU A 45 -6.18 15.91 3.24
N ARG A 46 -6.19 17.10 3.83
CA ARG A 46 -6.58 18.35 3.15
C ARG A 46 -5.59 18.79 2.08
N ILE A 47 -4.36 18.29 2.13
CA ILE A 47 -3.32 18.49 1.11
C ILE A 47 -3.40 17.37 0.07
N ASP A 48 -3.41 16.11 0.50
CA ASP A 48 -3.49 14.94 -0.38
C ASP A 48 -4.81 14.85 -1.17
N ARG A 49 -5.90 15.39 -0.59
CA ARG A 49 -7.27 15.47 -1.13
C ARG A 49 -7.79 16.91 -1.05
N ALA A 50 -7.06 17.84 -1.71
CA ALA A 50 -7.35 19.27 -1.62
C ALA A 50 -8.74 19.66 -2.15
N GLU A 51 -9.36 18.83 -3.01
CA GLU A 51 -10.73 19.00 -3.47
C GLU A 51 -11.77 18.96 -2.33
N THR A 52 -11.42 18.46 -1.16
CA THR A 52 -12.27 18.50 0.04
C THR A 52 -12.60 19.92 0.48
N GLN A 53 -11.80 20.90 0.05
CA GLN A 53 -11.93 22.33 0.39
C GLN A 53 -12.71 23.12 -0.67
N PHE A 54 -13.26 22.45 -1.68
CA PHE A 54 -14.00 23.05 -2.77
C PHE A 54 -15.45 22.56 -2.80
N ASP A 55 -16.29 23.30 -3.51
CA ASP A 55 -17.64 22.89 -3.85
C ASP A 55 -17.64 21.63 -4.73
N ASP A 56 -18.70 20.81 -4.63
CA ASP A 56 -18.80 19.53 -5.34
C ASP A 56 -18.84 19.67 -6.87
N SER A 57 -19.15 20.84 -7.38
CA SER A 57 -19.12 21.16 -8.82
C SER A 57 -17.71 21.25 -9.39
N ILE A 58 -16.69 21.44 -8.54
CA ILE A 58 -15.31 21.50 -8.97
C ILE A 58 -14.78 20.08 -9.23
N ASP A 59 -14.16 19.88 -10.39
CA ASP A 59 -13.52 18.62 -10.73
C ASP A 59 -12.37 18.33 -9.74
N THR A 60 -12.33 17.11 -9.21
CA THR A 60 -11.26 16.63 -8.33
C THR A 60 -9.86 16.84 -8.92
N TYR A 61 -9.75 16.82 -10.24
CA TYR A 61 -8.49 16.92 -10.97
C TYR A 61 -8.27 18.31 -11.62
N ALA A 62 -9.02 19.33 -11.19
CA ALA A 62 -8.85 20.69 -11.69
C ALA A 62 -7.50 21.30 -11.23
N PRO A 63 -6.85 22.14 -12.06
CA PRO A 63 -5.57 22.76 -11.71
C PRO A 63 -5.58 23.54 -10.38
N GLU A 64 -6.69 24.18 -10.05
CA GLU A 64 -6.85 24.94 -8.81
C GLU A 64 -6.81 24.04 -7.57
N VAL A 65 -7.19 22.75 -7.69
CA VAL A 65 -7.12 21.78 -6.59
C VAL A 65 -5.65 21.48 -6.26
N TYR A 66 -4.82 21.23 -7.26
CA TYR A 66 -3.38 21.00 -7.05
C TYR A 66 -2.67 22.26 -6.54
N LYS A 67 -3.06 23.44 -7.05
CA LYS A 67 -2.53 24.69 -6.53
C LYS A 67 -2.89 24.88 -5.06
N LYS A 68 -4.12 24.54 -4.65
CA LYS A 68 -4.53 24.61 -3.24
C LYS A 68 -3.72 23.67 -2.37
N ALA A 69 -3.41 22.45 -2.85
CA ALA A 69 -2.54 21.50 -2.16
C ALA A 69 -1.14 22.10 -1.94
N HIS A 70 -0.55 22.67 -2.99
CA HIS A 70 0.74 23.36 -2.92
C HIS A 70 0.71 24.52 -1.90
N ASP A 71 -0.22 25.44 -2.07
CA ASP A 71 -0.29 26.63 -1.24
C ASP A 71 -0.44 26.24 0.25
N MET A 72 -1.34 25.30 0.56
CA MET A 72 -1.54 24.85 1.93
C MET A 72 -0.29 24.17 2.52
N LEU A 73 0.39 23.32 1.77
CA LEU A 73 1.63 22.67 2.24
C LEU A 73 2.68 23.70 2.62
N TRP A 74 2.95 24.66 1.72
CA TRP A 74 4.02 25.63 1.93
C TRP A 74 3.64 26.74 2.92
N ASP A 75 2.34 27.06 3.05
CA ASP A 75 1.84 27.93 4.12
C ASP A 75 2.08 27.29 5.50
N MET A 76 1.74 26.00 5.69
CA MET A 76 2.02 25.26 6.94
C MET A 76 3.52 25.19 7.25
N VAL A 77 4.38 25.07 6.24
CA VAL A 77 5.84 25.16 6.45
C VAL A 77 6.26 26.56 6.89
N ALA A 78 5.71 27.61 6.26
CA ALA A 78 6.02 29.00 6.58
C ALA A 78 5.49 29.42 7.97
N GLU A 79 4.36 28.88 8.40
CA GLU A 79 3.74 29.12 9.70
C GLU A 79 4.44 28.34 10.84
N GLY A 80 5.28 27.36 10.48
CA GLY A 80 6.07 26.60 11.43
C GLY A 80 5.38 25.36 11.99
N ASP A 81 4.29 24.89 11.37
CA ASP A 81 3.66 23.58 11.66
C ASP A 81 4.60 22.44 11.26
N PHE A 82 5.42 22.68 10.24
CA PHE A 82 6.49 21.78 9.80
C PHE A 82 7.87 22.33 10.10
N VAL A 83 8.79 21.43 10.43
CA VAL A 83 10.21 21.70 10.64
C VAL A 83 10.99 21.11 9.47
N LYS A 84 11.89 21.90 8.88
CA LYS A 84 12.84 21.43 7.87
C LYS A 84 14.14 21.02 8.58
N GLU A 85 14.59 19.77 8.36
CA GLU A 85 15.86 19.29 8.90
C GLU A 85 17.05 20.00 8.24
N GLU A 86 18.09 20.25 9.04
CA GLU A 86 19.30 20.94 8.58
C GLU A 86 20.31 19.99 7.91
N LYS A 87 20.18 18.68 8.17
CA LYS A 87 21.07 17.63 7.65
C LYS A 87 20.26 16.43 7.19
N PRO A 88 20.70 15.77 6.13
CA PRO A 88 20.06 14.53 5.70
C PRO A 88 20.08 13.47 6.80
N CYS A 89 18.94 12.83 7.04
CA CYS A 89 18.77 11.78 8.03
C CYS A 89 17.97 10.61 7.45
N TYR A 90 18.15 9.42 8.03
CA TYR A 90 17.14 8.37 7.96
C TYR A 90 16.21 8.45 9.16
N TYR A 91 15.07 7.77 9.05
CA TYR A 91 14.17 7.61 10.18
C TYR A 91 13.78 6.14 10.33
N ILE A 92 13.54 5.72 11.56
CA ILE A 92 12.82 4.49 11.85
C ILE A 92 11.36 4.87 11.97
N TYR A 93 10.50 4.20 11.22
CA TYR A 93 9.06 4.31 11.36
C TYR A 93 8.48 2.99 11.82
N GLU A 94 7.98 2.98 13.04
CA GLU A 94 7.39 1.83 13.71
C GLU A 94 5.87 1.99 13.78
N LEU A 95 5.14 0.97 13.32
CA LEU A 95 3.70 0.90 13.38
C LEU A 95 3.28 -0.27 14.28
N THR A 96 2.30 -0.04 15.15
CA THR A 96 1.75 -1.06 16.03
C THR A 96 0.28 -1.25 15.78
N MET A 97 -0.14 -2.47 15.40
CA MET A 97 -1.52 -2.86 15.19
C MET A 97 -1.79 -4.17 15.94
N ASP A 98 -2.80 -4.20 16.81
CA ASP A 98 -3.20 -5.37 17.60
C ASP A 98 -2.03 -6.02 18.36
N GLY A 99 -1.13 -5.19 18.91
CA GLY A 99 0.05 -5.62 19.64
C GLY A 99 1.21 -6.11 18.77
N ARG A 100 1.04 -6.21 17.45
CA ARG A 100 2.10 -6.52 16.50
C ARG A 100 2.82 -5.25 16.07
N VAL A 101 4.13 -5.26 16.17
CA VAL A 101 5.01 -4.15 15.78
C VAL A 101 5.64 -4.45 14.43
N GLN A 102 5.66 -3.44 13.55
CA GLN A 102 6.29 -3.46 12.23
C GLN A 102 7.21 -2.25 12.12
N THR A 103 8.49 -2.46 11.84
CA THR A 103 9.52 -1.43 11.84
C THR A 103 10.17 -1.30 10.48
N GLY A 104 10.18 -0.09 9.91
CA GLY A 104 10.81 0.21 8.62
C GLY A 104 11.77 1.40 8.70
N ILE A 105 12.60 1.53 7.67
CA ILE A 105 13.50 2.68 7.47
C ILE A 105 12.84 3.65 6.49
N THR A 106 12.63 4.89 6.89
CA THR A 106 12.21 5.97 5.99
C THR A 106 13.44 6.59 5.35
N ALA A 107 13.40 6.65 4.03
CA ALA A 107 14.52 7.05 3.18
C ALA A 107 14.05 7.51 1.80
N CYS A 108 14.96 8.02 0.98
CA CYS A 108 14.71 8.27 -0.43
C CYS A 108 15.38 7.20 -1.28
N ALA A 109 14.61 6.59 -2.20
CA ALA A 109 15.05 5.54 -3.12
C ALA A 109 15.23 6.11 -4.54
N SER A 110 16.25 5.64 -5.25
CA SER A 110 16.59 6.13 -6.60
C SER A 110 15.51 5.79 -7.65
N ILE A 111 15.15 6.78 -8.48
CA ILE A 111 14.28 6.55 -9.65
C ILE A 111 14.94 5.63 -10.68
N ASP A 112 16.27 5.62 -10.77
CA ASP A 112 17.01 4.75 -11.68
C ASP A 112 16.90 3.29 -11.25
N ASP A 113 16.85 3.01 -9.96
CA ASP A 113 16.62 1.66 -9.44
C ASP A 113 15.24 1.10 -9.84
N TYR A 114 14.23 1.96 -9.90
CA TYR A 114 12.93 1.57 -10.44
C TYR A 114 13.00 1.27 -11.95
N GLN A 115 13.69 2.11 -12.74
CA GLN A 115 13.85 1.90 -14.18
C GLN A 115 14.69 0.66 -14.51
N ASN A 116 15.74 0.40 -13.74
CA ASN A 116 16.64 -0.72 -13.91
C ASN A 116 16.17 -2.01 -13.23
N GLN A 117 14.94 -2.02 -12.68
CA GLN A 117 14.33 -3.18 -12.01
C GLN A 117 15.11 -3.69 -10.79
N VAL A 118 15.91 -2.85 -10.14
CA VAL A 118 16.40 -3.07 -8.79
C VAL A 118 15.23 -2.95 -7.82
N ILE A 119 14.35 -1.96 -8.04
CA ILE A 119 13.06 -1.86 -7.37
C ILE A 119 12.01 -2.50 -8.26
N LYS A 120 11.56 -3.68 -7.86
CA LYS A 120 10.64 -4.53 -8.62
C LYS A 120 9.19 -4.23 -8.27
N LYS A 121 8.33 -4.32 -9.27
CA LYS A 121 6.87 -4.18 -9.13
C LYS A 121 6.17 -5.50 -9.38
N HIS A 122 5.01 -5.66 -8.77
CA HIS A 122 4.14 -6.83 -8.96
C HIS A 122 2.72 -6.45 -9.43
N GLU A 123 2.44 -5.16 -9.65
CA GLU A 123 1.15 -4.65 -10.10
C GLU A 123 1.34 -3.54 -11.15
N ASN A 124 0.38 -3.45 -12.11
CA ASN A 124 0.32 -2.35 -13.06
C ASN A 124 -0.45 -1.17 -12.50
N THR A 125 -0.02 0.02 -12.86
CA THR A 125 -0.70 1.26 -12.55
C THR A 125 -1.85 1.56 -13.53
N ARG A 126 -2.83 2.36 -13.09
CA ARG A 126 -3.89 2.92 -13.93
C ARG A 126 -3.47 4.32 -14.36
N ALA A 127 -3.60 4.62 -15.65
CA ALA A 127 -3.12 5.87 -16.24
C ALA A 127 -3.78 7.13 -15.63
N ASP A 128 -5.10 7.05 -15.30
CA ASP A 128 -5.84 8.15 -14.68
C ASP A 128 -5.31 8.49 -13.27
N LYS A 129 -5.05 7.47 -12.45
CA LYS A 129 -4.51 7.64 -11.10
C LYS A 129 -3.05 8.05 -11.10
N GLU A 130 -2.29 7.56 -12.05
CA GLU A 130 -0.90 7.94 -12.22
C GLU A 130 -0.77 9.41 -12.62
N GLN A 131 -1.59 9.88 -13.58
CA GLN A 131 -1.59 11.28 -14.00
C GLN A 131 -1.99 12.23 -12.87
N ASP A 132 -2.98 11.87 -12.06
CA ASP A 132 -3.35 12.61 -10.86
C ASP A 132 -2.16 12.80 -9.92
N ARG A 133 -1.43 11.74 -9.60
CA ARG A 133 -0.28 11.83 -8.70
C ARG A 133 0.91 12.55 -9.33
N ILE A 134 1.14 12.46 -10.65
CA ILE A 134 2.13 13.26 -11.36
C ILE A 134 1.84 14.75 -11.16
N ASN A 135 0.59 15.17 -11.39
CA ASN A 135 0.19 16.56 -11.23
C ASN A 135 0.38 17.03 -9.78
N HIS A 136 -0.05 16.21 -8.81
CA HIS A 136 0.08 16.54 -7.40
C HIS A 136 1.55 16.71 -6.98
N VAL A 137 2.41 15.72 -7.25
CA VAL A 137 3.82 15.76 -6.88
C VAL A 137 4.55 16.91 -7.58
N ASN A 138 4.29 17.11 -8.88
CA ASN A 138 4.96 18.15 -9.66
C ASN A 138 4.55 19.57 -9.23
N ILE A 139 3.27 19.80 -8.93
CA ILE A 139 2.76 21.12 -8.52
C ILE A 139 3.12 21.40 -7.07
N CYS A 140 2.99 20.43 -6.16
CA CYS A 140 3.41 20.58 -4.76
C CYS A 140 4.92 20.76 -4.63
N ASP A 141 5.70 20.41 -5.65
CA ASP A 141 7.16 20.35 -5.61
C ASP A 141 7.69 19.48 -4.45
N ALA A 142 6.93 18.47 -4.08
CA ALA A 142 7.22 17.59 -2.96
C ALA A 142 6.50 16.25 -3.09
N GLN A 143 7.08 15.24 -2.48
CA GLN A 143 6.44 13.95 -2.25
C GLN A 143 5.93 13.90 -0.82
N THR A 144 4.64 13.65 -0.66
CA THR A 144 3.87 13.86 0.58
C THR A 144 3.46 12.57 1.27
N GLY A 145 3.45 11.45 0.54
CA GLY A 145 3.10 10.14 1.04
C GLY A 145 4.16 9.10 0.69
N PRO A 146 4.76 8.42 1.67
CA PRO A 146 5.83 7.48 1.41
C PRO A 146 5.34 6.25 0.63
N ILE A 147 6.22 5.72 -0.22
CA ILE A 147 6.02 4.46 -0.93
C ILE A 147 6.44 3.33 0.00
N PHE A 148 5.62 2.28 0.05
CA PHE A 148 5.88 1.12 0.90
C PHE A 148 6.75 0.13 0.12
N LEU A 149 8.01 0.01 0.52
CA LEU A 149 8.97 -0.92 -0.06
C LEU A 149 9.28 -2.08 0.89
N ALA A 150 9.67 -3.20 0.33
CA ALA A 150 10.11 -4.38 1.06
C ALA A 150 11.51 -4.82 0.59
N TYR A 151 12.32 -5.35 1.50
CA TYR A 151 13.62 -5.94 1.20
C TYR A 151 13.84 -7.19 2.04
N ARG A 152 14.72 -8.09 1.58
CA ARG A 152 15.11 -9.25 2.38
C ARG A 152 15.93 -8.80 3.58
N SER A 153 15.54 -9.23 4.78
CA SER A 153 16.09 -8.82 6.07
C SER A 153 17.64 -8.80 6.07
N ASN A 154 18.23 -7.80 6.72
CA ASN A 154 19.67 -7.55 6.75
C ASN A 154 20.14 -7.25 8.17
N ASP A 155 21.07 -8.06 8.69
CA ASP A 155 21.54 -7.97 10.07
C ASP A 155 22.20 -6.63 10.42
N VAL A 156 22.89 -5.98 9.46
CA VAL A 156 23.54 -4.67 9.70
C VAL A 156 22.47 -3.59 9.91
N ILE A 157 21.46 -3.56 9.04
CA ILE A 157 20.35 -2.61 9.16
C ILE A 157 19.59 -2.86 10.46
N ASN A 158 19.28 -4.13 10.76
CA ASN A 158 18.60 -4.51 12.00
C ASN A 158 19.38 -4.08 13.25
N ALA A 159 20.70 -4.22 13.25
CA ALA A 159 21.54 -3.80 14.38
C ALA A 159 21.49 -2.28 14.61
N VAL A 160 21.51 -1.47 13.56
CA VAL A 160 21.34 -0.01 13.66
C VAL A 160 19.95 0.34 14.20
N VAL A 161 18.90 -0.29 13.65
CA VAL A 161 17.51 -0.10 14.12
C VAL A 161 17.40 -0.38 15.62
N GLU A 162 17.89 -1.53 16.08
CA GLU A 162 17.82 -1.91 17.50
C GLU A 162 18.67 -1.00 18.41
N LYS A 163 19.77 -0.45 17.90
CA LYS A 163 20.58 0.56 18.61
C LYS A 163 19.77 1.85 18.79
N VAL A 164 19.20 2.37 17.70
CA VAL A 164 18.52 3.69 17.70
C VAL A 164 17.19 3.64 18.45
N LYS A 165 16.44 2.53 18.41
CA LYS A 165 15.21 2.35 19.20
C LYS A 165 15.40 2.41 20.72
N LYS A 166 16.62 2.38 21.21
CA LYS A 166 16.93 2.61 22.64
C LYS A 166 16.98 4.08 23.05
N THR A 167 16.91 4.98 22.08
CA THR A 167 16.85 6.43 22.31
C THR A 167 15.39 6.87 22.51
N ALA A 168 15.17 8.16 22.85
CA ALA A 168 13.82 8.71 22.87
C ALA A 168 13.27 8.82 21.43
N PRO A 169 12.01 8.44 21.19
CA PRO A 169 11.38 8.64 19.90
C PRO A 169 11.15 10.13 19.62
N LEU A 170 11.17 10.49 18.34
CA LEU A 170 10.77 11.80 17.85
C LEU A 170 9.25 11.98 17.93
N TYR A 171 8.50 10.92 17.57
CA TYR A 171 7.04 10.85 17.71
C TYR A 171 6.66 9.55 18.41
N ASP A 172 5.63 9.61 19.22
CA ASP A 172 4.99 8.45 19.85
C ASP A 172 3.52 8.77 20.12
N PHE A 173 2.62 8.32 19.25
CA PHE A 173 1.19 8.55 19.38
C PHE A 173 0.37 7.40 18.86
N VAL A 174 -0.90 7.34 19.26
CA VAL A 174 -1.90 6.41 18.74
C VAL A 174 -2.92 7.21 17.94
N ALA A 175 -3.14 6.83 16.68
CA ALA A 175 -4.13 7.45 15.81
C ALA A 175 -5.56 6.99 16.16
N GLU A 176 -6.58 7.66 15.63
CA GLU A 176 -7.99 7.37 15.91
C GLU A 176 -8.43 5.95 15.55
N ASP A 177 -7.77 5.33 14.57
CA ASP A 177 -7.99 3.94 14.17
C ASP A 177 -7.30 2.91 15.09
N GLY A 178 -6.70 3.36 16.20
CA GLY A 178 -6.02 2.52 17.17
C GLY A 178 -4.61 2.09 16.77
N ILE A 179 -4.10 2.54 15.63
CA ILE A 179 -2.74 2.24 15.18
C ILE A 179 -1.73 3.12 15.92
N GLY A 180 -0.74 2.49 16.55
CA GLY A 180 0.39 3.17 17.16
C GLY A 180 1.43 3.59 16.12
N HIS A 181 1.92 4.83 16.22
CA HIS A 181 2.94 5.39 15.35
C HIS A 181 4.10 5.90 16.18
N ARG A 182 5.29 5.34 15.93
CA ARG A 182 6.50 5.78 16.61
C ARG A 182 7.59 6.04 15.59
N VAL A 183 8.30 7.17 15.73
CA VAL A 183 9.36 7.58 14.82
C VAL A 183 10.63 7.88 15.60
N TYR A 184 11.77 7.40 15.09
CA TYR A 184 13.08 7.76 15.59
C TYR A 184 13.94 8.34 14.47
N ARG A 185 14.83 9.27 14.81
CA ARG A 185 15.76 9.88 13.84
C ARG A 185 17.10 9.17 13.89
N ILE A 186 17.66 8.80 12.74
CA ILE A 186 19.01 8.28 12.58
C ILE A 186 19.86 9.40 11.98
N ALA A 187 20.68 10.06 12.81
CA ALA A 187 21.47 11.21 12.42
C ALA A 187 22.98 11.02 12.64
N GLU A 188 23.39 9.95 13.34
CA GLU A 188 24.80 9.67 13.57
C GLU A 188 25.46 9.21 12.27
N ALA A 189 26.58 9.84 11.90
CA ALA A 189 27.27 9.57 10.62
C ALA A 189 27.67 8.10 10.42
N GLU A 190 28.06 7.42 11.51
CA GLU A 190 28.42 6.00 11.49
C GLU A 190 27.20 5.12 11.13
N ASP A 191 26.03 5.41 11.71
CA ASP A 191 24.79 4.67 11.47
C ASP A 191 24.27 4.93 10.04
N ILE A 192 24.33 6.18 9.57
CA ILE A 192 24.00 6.55 8.19
C ILE A 192 24.86 5.75 7.21
N THR A 193 26.20 5.79 7.37
CA THR A 193 27.12 5.07 6.49
C THR A 193 26.85 3.56 6.51
N ALA A 194 26.60 2.99 7.69
CA ALA A 194 26.31 1.55 7.81
C ALA A 194 25.04 1.15 7.03
N ILE A 195 23.98 1.97 7.07
CA ILE A 195 22.74 1.74 6.32
C ILE A 195 22.99 1.88 4.82
N GLU A 196 23.65 2.93 4.37
CA GLU A 196 23.99 3.14 2.95
C GLU A 196 24.78 1.97 2.38
N GLU A 197 25.84 1.56 3.08
CA GLU A 197 26.67 0.43 2.65
C GLU A 197 25.93 -0.91 2.67
N ALA A 198 24.97 -1.09 3.58
CA ALA A 198 24.16 -2.29 3.65
C ALA A 198 23.18 -2.34 2.47
N PHE A 199 22.44 -1.25 2.19
CA PHE A 199 21.53 -1.19 1.03
C PHE A 199 22.29 -1.31 -0.30
N ALA A 200 23.48 -0.72 -0.41
CA ALA A 200 24.34 -0.86 -1.60
C ALA A 200 24.72 -2.32 -1.92
N LYS A 201 24.55 -3.27 -1.01
CA LYS A 201 24.77 -4.71 -1.23
C LYS A 201 23.47 -5.48 -1.55
N ILE A 202 22.32 -4.86 -1.32
CA ILE A 202 21.01 -5.46 -1.64
C ILE A 202 20.77 -5.34 -3.15
N LYS A 203 20.40 -6.46 -3.77
CA LYS A 203 20.24 -6.54 -5.23
C LYS A 203 18.83 -6.21 -5.68
N GLU A 204 17.84 -6.56 -4.89
CA GLU A 204 16.43 -6.39 -5.19
C GLU A 204 15.68 -5.79 -4.00
N ILE A 205 14.85 -4.81 -4.30
CA ILE A 205 13.83 -4.22 -3.44
C ILE A 205 12.48 -4.37 -4.13
N TYR A 206 11.40 -4.44 -3.38
CA TYR A 206 10.07 -4.73 -3.91
C TYR A 206 9.09 -3.65 -3.48
N ILE A 207 8.24 -3.19 -4.39
CA ILE A 207 7.12 -2.32 -4.02
C ILE A 207 6.07 -3.21 -3.36
N ALA A 208 5.79 -2.97 -2.09
CA ALA A 208 4.72 -3.63 -1.37
C ALA A 208 3.37 -2.92 -1.60
N ASP A 209 3.33 -1.60 -1.42
CA ASP A 209 2.16 -0.75 -1.67
C ASP A 209 2.58 0.60 -2.23
N GLY A 210 1.67 1.27 -2.96
CA GLY A 210 1.93 2.59 -3.56
C GLY A 210 2.52 2.55 -4.97
N HIS A 211 2.18 1.57 -5.80
CA HIS A 211 2.63 1.47 -7.19
C HIS A 211 2.36 2.74 -8.01
N HIS A 212 1.18 3.38 -7.82
CA HIS A 212 0.86 4.66 -8.47
C HIS A 212 1.78 5.78 -8.01
N ARG A 213 2.07 5.86 -6.70
CA ARG A 213 2.99 6.85 -6.12
C ARG A 213 4.41 6.66 -6.68
N ALA A 214 4.90 5.42 -6.73
CA ALA A 214 6.22 5.10 -7.28
C ALA A 214 6.32 5.49 -8.77
N ALA A 215 5.37 5.05 -9.60
CA ALA A 215 5.37 5.36 -11.02
C ALA A 215 5.30 6.87 -11.29
N SER A 216 4.48 7.59 -10.52
CA SER A 216 4.34 9.05 -10.65
C SER A 216 5.61 9.78 -10.24
N ALA A 217 6.23 9.40 -9.12
CA ALA A 217 7.48 10.00 -8.65
C ALA A 217 8.61 9.81 -9.68
N VAL A 218 8.74 8.61 -10.25
CA VAL A 218 9.70 8.33 -11.33
C VAL A 218 9.44 9.21 -12.55
N LYS A 219 8.18 9.34 -12.99
CA LYS A 219 7.85 10.18 -14.15
C LYS A 219 8.14 11.66 -13.90
N VAL A 220 7.82 12.18 -12.71
CA VAL A 220 8.17 13.57 -12.34
C VAL A 220 9.69 13.76 -12.35
N GLY A 221 10.45 12.83 -11.77
CA GLY A 221 11.92 12.91 -11.81
C GLY A 221 12.47 12.95 -13.24
N LEU A 222 11.93 12.10 -14.13
CA LEU A 222 12.33 12.11 -15.56
C LEU A 222 11.92 13.41 -16.28
N MET A 223 10.77 13.98 -15.97
CA MET A 223 10.35 15.30 -16.49
C MET A 223 11.32 16.39 -16.03
N ARG A 224 11.70 16.40 -14.74
CA ARG A 224 12.67 17.36 -14.18
C ARG A 224 14.06 17.20 -14.81
N ARG A 225 14.54 15.96 -15.05
CA ARG A 225 15.77 15.70 -15.80
C ARG A 225 15.74 16.30 -17.20
N ALA A 226 14.60 16.22 -17.88
CA ALA A 226 14.45 16.80 -19.22
C ALA A 226 14.45 18.34 -19.21
N GLU A 227 13.94 18.94 -18.13
CA GLU A 227 13.95 20.41 -17.91
C GLU A 227 15.32 20.92 -17.46
N HIS A 228 16.13 20.06 -16.80
CA HIS A 228 17.46 20.37 -16.28
C HIS A 228 18.51 19.41 -16.87
N PRO A 229 18.87 19.56 -18.16
CA PRO A 229 19.73 18.59 -18.86
C PRO A 229 21.19 18.53 -18.33
N ASP A 230 21.57 19.44 -17.47
CA ASP A 230 22.83 19.53 -16.76
C ASP A 230 22.82 18.88 -15.35
N TYR A 231 21.74 18.15 -15.01
CA TYR A 231 21.65 17.42 -13.74
C TYR A 231 22.83 16.44 -13.59
N ASP A 232 23.33 16.30 -12.38
CA ASP A 232 24.48 15.41 -12.06
C ASP A 232 24.09 14.13 -11.29
N GLY A 233 22.80 13.97 -10.94
CA GLY A 233 22.25 12.85 -10.24
C GLY A 233 22.19 13.01 -8.71
N THR A 234 22.58 14.17 -8.20
CA THR A 234 22.49 14.49 -6.77
C THR A 234 21.21 15.21 -6.38
N GLU A 235 20.48 15.73 -7.37
CA GLU A 235 19.26 16.50 -7.17
C GLU A 235 18.15 15.63 -6.57
N GLU A 236 17.32 16.21 -5.70
CA GLU A 236 16.26 15.53 -4.94
C GLU A 236 15.21 14.86 -5.84
N PHE A 237 14.92 15.40 -7.01
CA PHE A 237 13.99 14.80 -7.99
C PHE A 237 14.48 13.46 -8.58
N ASN A 238 15.73 13.07 -8.33
CA ASN A 238 16.27 11.75 -8.71
C ASN A 238 15.90 10.64 -7.72
N TYR A 239 15.21 10.99 -6.64
CA TYR A 239 14.86 10.09 -5.54
C TYR A 239 13.38 10.20 -5.20
N PHE A 240 12.83 9.15 -4.57
CA PHE A 240 11.47 9.17 -4.08
C PHE A 240 11.35 8.65 -2.65
N LEU A 241 10.47 9.33 -1.90
CA LEU A 241 10.19 9.05 -0.49
C LEU A 241 9.62 7.65 -0.30
N SER A 242 10.25 6.88 0.59
CA SER A 242 9.86 5.50 0.86
C SER A 242 9.99 5.14 2.33
N VAL A 243 9.23 4.13 2.76
CA VAL A 243 9.53 3.37 3.98
C VAL A 243 9.82 1.93 3.56
N LEU A 244 11.02 1.45 3.92
CA LEU A 244 11.53 0.14 3.56
C LEU A 244 11.44 -0.80 4.76
N PHE A 245 10.70 -1.89 4.63
CA PHE A 245 10.54 -2.90 5.67
C PHE A 245 11.26 -4.19 5.33
N PRO A 246 11.91 -4.85 6.29
CA PRO A 246 12.40 -6.20 6.10
C PRO A 246 11.23 -7.18 5.94
N ASP A 247 11.41 -8.20 5.11
CA ASP A 247 10.37 -9.17 4.73
C ASP A 247 9.80 -9.96 5.91
N ASP A 248 10.58 -10.18 6.93
CA ASP A 248 10.18 -10.90 8.15
C ASP A 248 9.26 -10.09 9.07
N GLN A 249 9.06 -8.81 8.81
CA GLN A 249 8.17 -7.94 9.60
C GLN A 249 6.89 -7.55 8.87
N LEU A 250 6.75 -7.92 7.61
CA LEU A 250 5.57 -7.55 6.82
C LEU A 250 4.37 -8.46 7.12
N MET A 251 3.19 -7.85 7.14
CA MET A 251 1.92 -8.55 7.22
C MET A 251 1.09 -8.22 5.98
N ILE A 252 0.73 -9.27 5.24
CA ILE A 252 -0.24 -9.21 4.17
C ILE A 252 -1.53 -9.83 4.70
N MET A 253 -2.62 -9.07 4.67
CA MET A 253 -3.95 -9.57 4.98
C MET A 253 -4.60 -10.17 3.75
N ASP A 254 -5.63 -10.96 3.97
CA ASP A 254 -6.47 -11.50 2.93
C ASP A 254 -7.15 -10.38 2.11
N TYR A 255 -7.27 -10.61 0.81
CA TYR A 255 -8.05 -9.76 -0.05
C TYR A 255 -9.21 -10.61 -0.62
N ASN A 256 -10.38 -10.41 -0.05
CA ASN A 256 -11.55 -11.24 -0.27
C ASN A 256 -12.31 -10.81 -1.52
N ARG A 257 -13.15 -11.69 -2.06
CA ARG A 257 -13.98 -11.43 -3.24
C ARG A 257 -15.44 -11.58 -2.90
N VAL A 258 -16.28 -10.68 -3.43
CA VAL A 258 -17.74 -10.78 -3.36
C VAL A 258 -18.31 -10.67 -4.77
N VAL A 259 -19.31 -11.48 -5.08
CA VAL A 259 -19.89 -11.55 -6.44
C VAL A 259 -21.40 -11.35 -6.36
N LYS A 260 -21.91 -10.47 -7.23
CA LYS A 260 -23.29 -9.99 -7.20
C LYS A 260 -24.34 -11.01 -7.67
N ASP A 261 -23.96 -11.95 -8.52
CA ASP A 261 -24.84 -12.98 -9.06
C ASP A 261 -24.12 -14.31 -9.29
N LEU A 262 -24.86 -15.36 -9.48
CA LEU A 262 -24.37 -16.72 -9.73
C LEU A 262 -24.41 -17.08 -11.22
N ASN A 263 -24.34 -16.11 -12.13
CA ASN A 263 -24.38 -16.32 -13.57
C ASN A 263 -25.61 -17.13 -14.03
N GLY A 264 -26.76 -16.81 -13.44
CA GLY A 264 -28.06 -17.44 -13.76
C GLY A 264 -28.34 -18.77 -13.06
N MET A 265 -27.39 -19.31 -12.28
CA MET A 265 -27.59 -20.53 -11.50
C MET A 265 -28.35 -20.26 -10.19
N THR A 266 -29.07 -21.28 -9.73
CA THR A 266 -29.56 -21.34 -8.34
C THR A 266 -28.38 -21.63 -7.38
N GLU A 267 -28.60 -21.41 -6.09
CA GLU A 267 -27.59 -21.73 -5.05
C GLU A 267 -27.25 -23.25 -5.05
N GLU A 268 -28.25 -24.11 -5.26
CA GLU A 268 -28.05 -25.56 -5.32
C GLU A 268 -27.22 -25.96 -6.53
N GLU A 269 -27.51 -25.41 -7.72
CA GLU A 269 -26.71 -25.66 -8.94
C GLU A 269 -25.27 -25.15 -8.79
N PHE A 270 -25.10 -23.98 -8.18
CA PHE A 270 -23.78 -23.41 -7.92
C PHE A 270 -22.99 -24.27 -6.91
N LEU A 271 -23.62 -24.70 -5.81
CA LEU A 271 -22.99 -25.57 -4.83
C LEU A 271 -22.61 -26.94 -5.44
N GLY A 272 -23.43 -27.45 -6.37
CA GLY A 272 -23.08 -28.60 -7.19
C GLY A 272 -21.78 -28.41 -7.97
N LYS A 273 -21.64 -27.26 -8.67
CA LYS A 273 -20.40 -26.89 -9.37
C LYS A 273 -19.21 -26.76 -8.43
N MET A 274 -19.42 -26.18 -7.25
CA MET A 274 -18.37 -26.06 -6.24
C MET A 274 -17.85 -27.44 -5.83
N ASN A 275 -18.73 -28.43 -5.57
CA ASN A 275 -18.34 -29.79 -5.24
C ASN A 275 -17.62 -30.53 -6.38
N ASP A 276 -17.94 -30.19 -7.65
CA ASP A 276 -17.23 -30.74 -8.81
C ASP A 276 -15.78 -30.21 -8.90
N LEU A 277 -15.57 -28.94 -8.54
CA LEU A 277 -14.30 -28.24 -8.72
C LEU A 277 -13.39 -28.29 -7.49
N PHE A 278 -13.95 -28.27 -6.29
CA PHE A 278 -13.22 -28.16 -5.03
C PHE A 278 -13.60 -29.28 -4.06
N GLU A 279 -12.82 -29.44 -3.01
CA GLU A 279 -13.22 -30.19 -1.84
C GLU A 279 -14.02 -29.24 -0.93
N VAL A 280 -15.33 -29.42 -0.85
CA VAL A 280 -16.23 -28.53 -0.11
C VAL A 280 -16.68 -29.21 1.19
N GLY A 281 -16.43 -28.55 2.31
CA GLY A 281 -16.85 -29.00 3.63
C GLY A 281 -18.37 -28.88 3.86
N THR A 282 -18.82 -29.37 5.01
CA THR A 282 -20.24 -29.21 5.43
C THR A 282 -20.56 -27.76 5.77
N PRO A 283 -21.84 -27.33 5.54
CA PRO A 283 -22.27 -25.98 5.86
C PRO A 283 -22.17 -25.69 7.37
N GLN A 284 -21.69 -24.50 7.70
CA GLN A 284 -21.50 -24.01 9.06
C GLN A 284 -22.14 -22.62 9.20
N LYS A 285 -22.65 -22.28 10.40
CA LYS A 285 -23.21 -20.95 10.68
C LYS A 285 -22.15 -19.95 11.14
N GLU A 286 -21.10 -20.44 11.74
CA GLU A 286 -19.99 -19.61 12.20
C GLU A 286 -19.03 -19.34 11.04
N ALA A 287 -18.42 -18.15 11.03
CA ALA A 287 -17.45 -17.75 10.03
C ALA A 287 -16.21 -18.69 10.06
N VAL A 288 -15.78 -19.12 8.89
CA VAL A 288 -14.65 -20.03 8.72
C VAL A 288 -13.50 -19.28 8.04
N HIS A 289 -12.39 -19.12 8.76
CA HIS A 289 -11.16 -18.58 8.18
C HIS A 289 -10.39 -19.69 7.47
N PRO A 290 -9.88 -19.46 6.24
CA PRO A 290 -8.93 -20.37 5.61
C PRO A 290 -7.63 -20.40 6.44
N THR A 291 -7.02 -21.58 6.62
CA THR A 291 -5.89 -21.79 7.54
C THR A 291 -4.56 -22.05 6.83
N GLU A 292 -4.58 -22.33 5.55
CA GLU A 292 -3.39 -22.69 4.77
C GLU A 292 -3.54 -22.34 3.30
N LYS A 293 -2.42 -22.20 2.61
CA LYS A 293 -2.39 -22.05 1.16
C LYS A 293 -3.13 -23.19 0.46
N GLY A 294 -3.87 -22.85 -0.60
CA GLY A 294 -4.73 -23.80 -1.32
C GLY A 294 -6.10 -23.98 -0.66
N SER A 295 -6.41 -23.20 0.37
CA SER A 295 -7.74 -23.18 0.99
C SER A 295 -8.38 -21.79 0.89
N PHE A 296 -9.70 -21.77 0.85
CA PHE A 296 -10.52 -20.57 0.94
C PHE A 296 -11.84 -20.92 1.62
N SER A 297 -12.60 -19.92 2.03
CA SER A 297 -13.94 -20.16 2.57
C SER A 297 -14.97 -19.44 1.70
N MET A 298 -16.12 -20.07 1.52
CA MET A 298 -17.25 -19.53 0.75
C MET A 298 -18.41 -19.25 1.67
N TYR A 299 -19.02 -18.06 1.54
CA TYR A 299 -20.30 -17.73 2.15
C TYR A 299 -21.40 -17.70 1.10
N LEU A 300 -22.38 -18.60 1.22
CA LEU A 300 -23.49 -18.78 0.30
C LEU A 300 -24.75 -19.22 1.07
N GLY A 301 -25.89 -18.59 0.80
CA GLY A 301 -27.19 -18.98 1.37
C GLY A 301 -27.17 -19.09 2.90
N ASP A 302 -26.66 -18.07 3.60
CA ASP A 302 -26.53 -17.99 5.05
C ASP A 302 -25.64 -19.08 5.71
N ASN A 303 -24.73 -19.69 4.94
CA ASN A 303 -23.80 -20.69 5.44
C ASN A 303 -22.38 -20.46 4.94
N TRP A 304 -21.43 -20.75 5.79
CA TRP A 304 -20.02 -20.85 5.47
C TRP A 304 -19.65 -22.28 5.08
N TYR A 305 -18.75 -22.37 4.10
CA TYR A 305 -18.18 -23.63 3.60
C TYR A 305 -16.66 -23.51 3.57
N ALA A 306 -15.95 -24.36 4.30
CA ALA A 306 -14.50 -24.52 4.10
C ALA A 306 -14.26 -25.20 2.74
N CYS A 307 -13.44 -24.60 1.91
CA CYS A 307 -13.14 -25.13 0.58
C CYS A 307 -11.61 -25.33 0.43
N ARG A 308 -11.24 -26.41 -0.26
CA ARG A 308 -9.85 -26.69 -0.60
C ARG A 308 -9.72 -26.88 -2.11
N MET A 309 -8.67 -26.34 -2.67
CA MET A 309 -8.31 -26.54 -4.08
C MET A 309 -7.83 -27.97 -4.30
N LYS A 310 -8.21 -28.60 -5.42
CA LYS A 310 -7.74 -29.94 -5.75
C LYS A 310 -6.26 -29.92 -6.10
N GLU A 311 -5.54 -30.96 -5.77
CA GLU A 311 -4.11 -31.07 -6.03
C GLU A 311 -3.76 -30.86 -7.53
N ALA A 312 -4.66 -31.28 -8.42
CA ALA A 312 -4.49 -31.13 -9.87
C ALA A 312 -4.49 -29.65 -10.34
N ASP A 313 -5.08 -28.74 -9.56
CA ASP A 313 -5.16 -27.31 -9.87
C ASP A 313 -4.02 -26.50 -9.24
N LEU A 314 -3.23 -27.12 -8.35
CA LEU A 314 -2.07 -26.49 -7.74
C LEU A 314 -0.93 -26.38 -8.77
N SER A 315 -0.30 -25.20 -8.83
CA SER A 315 0.80 -24.93 -9.75
C SER A 315 2.04 -24.44 -9.01
N SER A 316 3.21 -24.81 -9.51
CA SER A 316 4.49 -24.25 -9.03
C SER A 316 4.88 -22.96 -9.76
N ASP A 317 4.12 -22.53 -10.75
CA ASP A 317 4.31 -21.24 -11.41
C ASP A 317 4.01 -20.10 -10.41
N PRO A 318 4.86 -19.07 -10.31
CA PRO A 318 4.71 -18.03 -9.29
C PRO A 318 3.41 -17.23 -9.41
N VAL A 319 2.78 -17.14 -10.59
CA VAL A 319 1.50 -16.42 -10.77
C VAL A 319 0.32 -17.38 -10.76
N ASP A 320 0.40 -18.47 -11.56
CA ASP A 320 -0.70 -19.42 -11.67
C ASP A 320 -0.89 -20.25 -10.39
N GLY A 321 0.15 -20.34 -9.55
CA GLY A 321 0.10 -20.99 -8.24
C GLY A 321 -0.40 -20.11 -7.09
N LEU A 322 -0.79 -18.86 -7.33
CA LEU A 322 -1.45 -18.02 -6.33
C LEU A 322 -2.90 -18.49 -6.13
N ASP A 323 -3.36 -18.58 -4.90
CA ASP A 323 -4.74 -18.98 -4.57
C ASP A 323 -5.77 -18.11 -5.30
N VAL A 324 -5.49 -16.81 -5.43
CA VAL A 324 -6.33 -15.87 -6.17
C VAL A 324 -6.37 -16.16 -7.68
N SER A 325 -5.27 -16.65 -8.26
CA SER A 325 -5.20 -17.04 -9.67
C SER A 325 -5.96 -18.35 -9.90
N ILE A 326 -5.81 -19.31 -9.01
CA ILE A 326 -6.52 -20.59 -9.09
C ILE A 326 -8.03 -20.34 -8.98
N LEU A 327 -8.49 -19.55 -8.01
CA LEU A 327 -9.90 -19.18 -7.90
C LEU A 327 -10.43 -18.50 -9.17
N GLN A 328 -9.64 -17.59 -9.76
CA GLN A 328 -9.98 -16.91 -11.02
C GLN A 328 -10.14 -17.92 -12.17
N ASN A 329 -9.14 -18.80 -12.34
CA ASN A 329 -9.05 -19.68 -13.49
C ASN A 329 -9.99 -20.87 -13.40
N VAL A 330 -10.30 -21.36 -12.20
CA VAL A 330 -11.11 -22.57 -11.98
C VAL A 330 -12.58 -22.22 -11.76
N LEU A 331 -12.90 -21.07 -11.17
CA LEU A 331 -14.26 -20.70 -10.77
C LEU A 331 -14.77 -19.40 -11.40
N LEU A 332 -14.08 -18.28 -11.12
CA LEU A 332 -14.66 -16.97 -11.46
C LEU A 332 -14.85 -16.80 -12.96
N HIS A 333 -13.87 -17.20 -13.77
CA HIS A 333 -13.98 -17.13 -15.22
C HIS A 333 -14.89 -18.23 -15.79
N PRO A 334 -14.62 -19.55 -15.63
CA PRO A 334 -15.37 -20.58 -16.35
C PRO A 334 -16.79 -20.81 -15.85
N VAL A 335 -17.09 -20.52 -14.59
CA VAL A 335 -18.42 -20.78 -13.98
C VAL A 335 -19.21 -19.49 -13.82
N LEU A 336 -18.60 -18.44 -13.24
CA LEU A 336 -19.30 -17.18 -13.02
C LEU A 336 -19.17 -16.20 -14.21
N GLY A 337 -18.36 -16.54 -15.24
CA GLY A 337 -18.20 -15.71 -16.44
C GLY A 337 -17.51 -14.38 -16.20
N ILE A 338 -16.69 -14.28 -15.15
CA ILE A 338 -15.91 -13.07 -14.82
C ILE A 338 -14.55 -13.19 -15.51
N GLU A 339 -14.44 -12.66 -16.73
CA GLU A 339 -13.21 -12.75 -17.53
C GLU A 339 -12.10 -11.87 -16.99
N ASP A 340 -12.39 -10.59 -16.72
CA ASP A 340 -11.44 -9.62 -16.17
C ASP A 340 -11.99 -8.98 -14.90
N PRO A 341 -11.48 -9.39 -13.73
CA PRO A 341 -11.96 -8.86 -12.45
C PRO A 341 -11.64 -7.37 -12.21
N LYS A 342 -10.83 -6.72 -13.08
CA LYS A 342 -10.60 -5.26 -13.02
C LYS A 342 -11.77 -4.46 -13.57
N THR A 343 -12.47 -5.02 -14.54
CA THR A 343 -13.49 -4.29 -15.32
C THR A 343 -14.90 -4.83 -15.13
N ASP A 344 -15.04 -6.08 -14.69
CA ASP A 344 -16.36 -6.68 -14.44
C ASP A 344 -16.99 -6.08 -13.17
N LYS A 345 -18.17 -5.45 -13.32
CA LYS A 345 -18.90 -4.79 -12.23
C LYS A 345 -19.66 -5.77 -11.31
N ARG A 346 -19.67 -7.06 -11.64
CA ARG A 346 -20.30 -8.10 -10.82
C ARG A 346 -19.41 -8.59 -9.69
N ILE A 347 -18.10 -8.38 -9.77
CA ILE A 347 -17.16 -8.69 -8.70
C ILE A 347 -16.72 -7.41 -7.99
N ASP A 348 -16.53 -7.52 -6.67
CA ASP A 348 -15.92 -6.50 -5.85
C ASP A 348 -14.96 -7.13 -4.83
N PHE A 349 -14.15 -6.32 -4.17
CA PHE A 349 -13.06 -6.78 -3.32
C PHE A 349 -13.19 -6.18 -1.93
N VAL A 350 -12.94 -7.01 -0.91
CA VAL A 350 -13.02 -6.62 0.50
C VAL A 350 -11.68 -6.95 1.18
N GLY A 351 -10.99 -5.92 1.67
CA GLY A 351 -9.75 -6.11 2.44
C GLY A 351 -10.02 -6.79 3.78
N GLY A 352 -9.13 -7.69 4.19
CA GLY A 352 -9.28 -8.50 5.41
C GLY A 352 -9.43 -7.70 6.69
N ILE A 353 -8.97 -6.44 6.71
CA ILE A 353 -9.17 -5.51 7.85
C ILE A 353 -10.65 -5.31 8.21
N ARG A 354 -11.56 -5.54 7.27
CA ARG A 354 -13.02 -5.39 7.49
C ARG A 354 -13.66 -6.62 8.15
N GLY A 355 -12.90 -7.71 8.34
CA GLY A 355 -13.41 -8.95 8.92
C GLY A 355 -14.33 -9.75 7.99
N LEU A 356 -14.68 -10.96 8.41
CA LEU A 356 -15.59 -11.84 7.65
C LEU A 356 -17.06 -11.40 7.74
N GLU A 357 -17.46 -10.66 8.78
CA GLU A 357 -18.78 -10.10 8.94
C GLU A 357 -19.14 -9.14 7.79
N GLU A 358 -18.15 -8.46 7.21
CA GLU A 358 -18.39 -7.62 6.03
C GLU A 358 -18.76 -8.47 4.82
N LEU A 359 -18.23 -9.67 4.66
CA LEU A 359 -18.61 -10.59 3.59
C LEU A 359 -20.07 -11.05 3.74
N GLU A 360 -20.48 -11.40 4.95
CA GLU A 360 -21.87 -11.73 5.26
C GLU A 360 -22.79 -10.56 4.94
N ARG A 361 -22.45 -9.36 5.43
CA ARG A 361 -23.18 -8.14 5.17
C ARG A 361 -23.38 -7.87 3.67
N ARG A 362 -22.31 -8.03 2.87
CA ARG A 362 -22.35 -7.84 1.42
C ARG A 362 -23.26 -8.86 0.73
N VAL A 363 -23.22 -10.14 1.15
CA VAL A 363 -24.10 -11.17 0.58
C VAL A 363 -25.56 -10.90 0.92
N HIS A 364 -25.87 -10.37 2.11
CA HIS A 364 -27.22 -9.98 2.48
C HIS A 364 -27.73 -8.68 1.82
N SER A 365 -26.84 -7.86 1.27
CA SER A 365 -27.20 -6.56 0.70
C SER A 365 -27.18 -6.52 -0.83
N ASP A 366 -26.00 -6.72 -1.43
CA ASP A 366 -25.77 -6.45 -2.84
C ASP A 366 -25.04 -7.56 -3.60
N CYS A 367 -24.65 -8.63 -2.94
CA CYS A 367 -23.97 -9.78 -3.51
C CYS A 367 -24.74 -11.09 -3.28
N LYS A 368 -24.32 -12.19 -3.93
CA LYS A 368 -24.90 -13.52 -3.78
C LYS A 368 -23.92 -14.53 -3.19
N VAL A 369 -22.64 -14.32 -3.35
CA VAL A 369 -21.59 -15.22 -2.83
C VAL A 369 -20.37 -14.38 -2.46
N ALA A 370 -19.68 -14.83 -1.42
CA ALA A 370 -18.40 -14.27 -1.01
C ALA A 370 -17.34 -15.38 -0.84
N PHE A 371 -16.09 -15.00 -1.09
CA PHE A 371 -14.92 -15.90 -0.94
C PHE A 371 -13.91 -15.21 -0.03
N ALA A 372 -13.67 -15.81 1.14
CA ALA A 372 -12.59 -15.44 2.04
C ALA A 372 -11.33 -16.20 1.62
N MET A 373 -10.30 -15.47 1.23
CA MET A 373 -9.06 -16.03 0.70
C MET A 373 -8.03 -16.25 1.80
N TYR A 374 -7.13 -17.22 1.59
CA TYR A 374 -5.91 -17.27 2.39
C TYR A 374 -4.98 -16.13 1.96
N PRO A 375 -4.33 -15.40 2.89
CA PRO A 375 -3.47 -14.27 2.54
C PRO A 375 -2.29 -14.70 1.68
N THR A 376 -2.01 -13.93 0.63
CA THR A 376 -0.78 -14.10 -0.15
C THR A 376 0.43 -13.81 0.73
N SER A 377 1.44 -14.67 0.70
CA SER A 377 2.66 -14.49 1.48
C SER A 377 3.62 -13.50 0.82
N ILE A 378 4.51 -12.89 1.62
CA ILE A 378 5.58 -12.02 1.10
C ILE A 378 6.54 -12.79 0.17
N GLY A 379 6.76 -14.08 0.42
CA GLY A 379 7.55 -14.95 -0.44
C GLY A 379 6.94 -15.14 -1.82
N GLU A 380 5.63 -15.27 -1.92
CA GLU A 380 4.91 -15.34 -3.20
C GLU A 380 5.00 -14.03 -3.97
N LEU A 381 4.84 -12.89 -3.28
CA LEU A 381 5.03 -11.57 -3.90
C LEU A 381 6.43 -11.44 -4.49
N PHE A 382 7.45 -11.80 -3.72
CA PHE A 382 8.84 -11.76 -4.19
C PHE A 382 9.06 -12.69 -5.38
N ALA A 383 8.53 -13.91 -5.35
CA ALA A 383 8.67 -14.87 -6.44
C ALA A 383 8.05 -14.35 -7.75
N VAL A 384 6.86 -13.72 -7.68
CA VAL A 384 6.22 -13.10 -8.85
C VAL A 384 7.06 -11.95 -9.41
N ALA A 385 7.51 -11.05 -8.53
CA ALA A 385 8.31 -9.89 -8.93
C ALA A 385 9.70 -10.30 -9.46
N ASP A 386 10.35 -11.32 -8.88
CA ASP A 386 11.62 -11.88 -9.33
C ASP A 386 11.51 -12.52 -10.71
N ALA A 387 10.37 -13.13 -11.01
CA ALA A 387 10.05 -13.66 -12.35
C ALA A 387 9.75 -12.56 -13.39
N GLY A 388 9.74 -11.27 -12.99
CA GLY A 388 9.37 -10.13 -13.85
C GLY A 388 7.89 -10.16 -14.27
N ARG A 389 7.05 -10.84 -13.50
CA ARG A 389 5.62 -11.03 -13.77
C ARG A 389 4.76 -10.14 -12.84
N LEU A 390 3.47 -10.14 -13.09
CA LEU A 390 2.50 -9.34 -12.33
C LEU A 390 1.47 -10.26 -11.68
N MET A 391 1.05 -9.88 -10.50
CA MET A 391 -0.06 -10.53 -9.80
C MET A 391 -1.41 -10.16 -10.44
N PRO A 392 -2.43 -11.02 -10.30
CA PRO A 392 -3.81 -10.60 -10.51
C PRO A 392 -4.15 -9.36 -9.68
N PRO A 393 -5.16 -8.56 -10.09
CA PRO A 393 -5.56 -7.39 -9.33
C PRO A 393 -6.02 -7.77 -7.93
N LYS A 394 -5.69 -6.92 -6.95
CA LYS A 394 -6.17 -7.11 -5.58
C LYS A 394 -5.74 -8.44 -4.96
N SER A 395 -4.45 -8.80 -5.12
CA SER A 395 -3.85 -10.01 -4.55
C SER A 395 -3.27 -9.79 -3.16
N THR A 396 -2.89 -8.56 -2.82
CA THR A 396 -2.24 -8.22 -1.55
C THR A 396 -2.92 -7.03 -0.88
N TRP A 397 -3.04 -7.08 0.44
CA TRP A 397 -3.52 -5.99 1.27
C TRP A 397 -2.57 -5.80 2.45
N PHE A 398 -1.78 -4.71 2.42
CA PHE A 398 -0.82 -4.42 3.49
C PHE A 398 -1.44 -3.56 4.58
N GLU A 399 -1.27 -3.99 5.83
CA GLU A 399 -1.60 -3.23 7.03
C GLU A 399 -0.44 -3.27 8.03
N PRO A 400 -0.31 -2.26 8.89
CA PRO A 400 -1.02 -0.97 8.90
C PRO A 400 -0.61 -0.06 7.73
N LYS A 401 -1.51 0.84 7.32
CA LYS A 401 -1.21 1.83 6.28
C LYS A 401 -0.24 2.90 6.79
N LEU A 402 0.75 3.24 5.96
CA LEU A 402 1.65 4.36 6.21
C LEU A 402 0.88 5.68 6.23
N ARG A 403 1.24 6.61 7.11
CA ARG A 403 0.63 7.93 7.13
C ARG A 403 1.31 8.89 6.16
N SER A 404 0.50 9.69 5.46
CA SER A 404 0.95 10.89 4.77
C SER A 404 1.20 12.01 5.80
N GLY A 405 2.08 12.93 5.47
CA GLY A 405 2.36 14.12 6.26
C GLY A 405 3.36 13.97 7.40
N LEU A 406 3.77 12.75 7.78
CA LEU A 406 4.84 12.55 8.77
C LEU A 406 6.24 12.81 8.19
N PHE A 407 6.40 12.56 6.91
CA PHE A 407 7.64 12.76 6.17
C PHE A 407 7.31 13.38 4.82
N ILE A 408 8.00 14.43 4.46
CA ILE A 408 7.85 15.13 3.19
C ILE A 408 9.24 15.28 2.58
N HIS A 409 9.36 14.92 1.32
CA HIS A 409 10.56 15.07 0.53
C HIS A 409 10.35 16.15 -0.53
N ALA A 410 10.96 17.33 -0.36
CA ALA A 410 10.95 18.40 -1.35
C ALA A 410 11.81 18.02 -2.56
N LEU A 411 11.41 18.45 -3.75
CA LEU A 411 12.10 18.13 -5.00
C LEU A 411 13.05 19.23 -5.49
N SER A 412 12.98 20.42 -4.85
CA SER A 412 13.85 21.57 -5.11
C SER A 412 14.38 22.21 -3.84
#